data_0a33e78f0d04ecc334a35c26e9fd3075
#
_entry.id   0a33e78f0d04ecc334a35c26e9fd3075
#
_cell.length_a   1.000
_cell.length_b   1.000
_cell.length_c   1.000
_cell.angle_alpha   90.00
_cell.angle_beta   90.00
_cell.angle_gamma   90.00
#
_symmetry.space_group_name_H-M   'P 1'
#
loop_
_entity.id
_entity.type
_entity.pdbx_description
1 polymer ?
#
loop_
_entity_poly.entity_id
_entity_poly.type
_entity_poly.pdbx_seq_one_letter_code
_entity_poly.pdbx_strand_id
1 'polypeptide(L)'
;VTNPTIRIGTRGSQLALWQANHVAAQLRALGHSVELEVIRTVGDRMQDPGFSTPEGLSPNGTGIFIKEIEDALAAGRIDLAVHSLKDLPTQIDLRFKLAAIPPRADARDAFVCEDHWGLHMLPSGATIATTSPRRQAMILALRPDVRFVEMRGNIDTRLRKWSEGQADALILACAGLDRLGRTESVHQRFSIDELTPAPGQGALALQVRSLHNNCHPEPKAKDLLLAGTRDEAHIRDTAIHAAIRALNCASTEYATQAERAVLHAIGGGCQLPLGAYCHTTDDTHHLHAMVVSPDGEQVAHIVHCTPVGTPATDLGAKVAEALIARGALELLNIQPLEAL
;
A
#
# COMPACT_ATOMS: atom_id res chain seq x y z
N VAL A 1 14.51 -10.90 -31.92
CA VAL A 1 14.24 -9.61 -31.28
C VAL A 1 14.71 -9.75 -29.83
N THR A 2 15.76 -9.02 -29.45
CA THR A 2 16.22 -9.02 -28.05
C THR A 2 15.18 -8.33 -27.19
N ASN A 3 14.69 -9.00 -26.13
CA ASN A 3 13.77 -8.39 -25.18
C ASN A 3 14.43 -7.12 -24.59
N PRO A 4 13.71 -6.00 -24.51
CA PRO A 4 14.25 -4.79 -23.92
C PRO A 4 14.58 -5.01 -22.43
N THR A 5 15.68 -4.42 -21.95
CA THR A 5 16.01 -4.38 -20.53
C THR A 5 14.96 -3.55 -19.79
N ILE A 6 14.39 -4.10 -18.71
CA ILE A 6 13.40 -3.46 -17.86
C ILE A 6 14.12 -2.78 -16.69
N ARG A 7 13.98 -1.46 -16.57
CA ARG A 7 14.57 -0.67 -15.48
C ARG A 7 13.54 -0.50 -14.37
N ILE A 8 13.82 -1.07 -13.20
CA ILE A 8 12.94 -0.99 -12.02
C ILE A 8 13.43 0.11 -11.09
N GLY A 9 12.58 1.10 -10.83
CA GLY A 9 12.82 2.10 -9.80
C GLY A 9 12.36 1.64 -8.43
N THR A 10 13.17 1.90 -7.41
CA THR A 10 12.87 1.54 -6.02
C THR A 10 13.52 2.50 -5.04
N ARG A 11 12.99 2.56 -3.80
CA ARG A 11 13.64 3.24 -2.69
C ARG A 11 14.83 2.45 -2.15
N GLY A 12 15.71 3.12 -1.40
CA GLY A 12 16.90 2.49 -0.80
C GLY A 12 16.64 1.73 0.51
N SER A 13 15.40 1.69 1.05
CA SER A 13 15.12 0.93 2.29
C SER A 13 15.21 -0.58 2.02
N GLN A 14 15.62 -1.36 3.03
CA GLN A 14 15.79 -2.82 2.90
C GLN A 14 14.52 -3.49 2.37
N LEU A 15 13.33 -3.10 2.87
CA LEU A 15 12.06 -3.64 2.41
C LEU A 15 11.78 -3.29 0.95
N ALA A 16 12.03 -2.04 0.51
CA ALA A 16 11.83 -1.64 -0.87
C ALA A 16 12.79 -2.37 -1.81
N LEU A 17 14.04 -2.51 -1.43
CA LEU A 17 15.03 -3.30 -2.18
C LEU A 17 14.65 -4.78 -2.28
N TRP A 18 14.15 -5.37 -1.19
CA TRP A 18 13.63 -6.74 -1.21
C TRP A 18 12.48 -6.87 -2.22
N GLN A 19 11.51 -5.95 -2.19
CA GLN A 19 10.35 -5.95 -3.08
C GLN A 19 10.77 -5.82 -4.55
N ALA A 20 11.67 -4.90 -4.86
CA ALA A 20 12.17 -4.72 -6.21
C ALA A 20 12.98 -5.93 -6.70
N ASN A 21 13.83 -6.50 -5.85
CA ASN A 21 14.60 -7.72 -6.18
C ASN A 21 13.68 -8.93 -6.40
N HIS A 22 12.61 -9.06 -5.61
CA HIS A 22 11.61 -10.12 -5.77
C HIS A 22 10.93 -10.04 -7.14
N VAL A 23 10.49 -8.84 -7.55
CA VAL A 23 9.90 -8.60 -8.88
C VAL A 23 10.94 -8.82 -9.99
N ALA A 24 12.16 -8.32 -9.80
CA ALA A 24 13.25 -8.52 -10.76
C ALA A 24 13.56 -10.01 -10.98
N ALA A 25 13.57 -10.82 -9.91
CA ALA A 25 13.78 -12.26 -10.01
C ALA A 25 12.68 -12.95 -10.83
N GLN A 26 11.42 -12.57 -10.62
CA GLN A 26 10.28 -13.10 -11.39
C GLN A 26 10.39 -12.73 -12.89
N LEU A 27 10.71 -11.46 -13.20
CA LEU A 27 10.90 -11.03 -14.60
C LEU A 27 12.08 -11.71 -15.26
N ARG A 28 13.20 -11.92 -14.53
CA ARG A 28 14.35 -12.68 -15.04
C ARG A 28 14.00 -14.15 -15.30
N ALA A 29 13.18 -14.76 -14.45
CA ALA A 29 12.68 -16.12 -14.67
C ALA A 29 11.82 -16.24 -15.93
N LEU A 30 11.17 -15.14 -16.35
CA LEU A 30 10.45 -15.04 -17.64
C LEU A 30 11.37 -14.69 -18.84
N GLY A 31 12.70 -14.62 -18.63
CA GLY A 31 13.68 -14.36 -19.70
C GLY A 31 13.94 -12.89 -20.01
N HIS A 32 13.54 -11.97 -19.11
CA HIS A 32 13.81 -10.54 -19.30
C HIS A 32 15.11 -10.11 -18.62
N SER A 33 15.84 -9.19 -19.26
CA SER A 33 16.94 -8.47 -18.63
C SER A 33 16.37 -7.40 -17.70
N VAL A 34 16.89 -7.29 -16.46
CA VAL A 34 16.36 -6.35 -15.46
C VAL A 34 17.49 -5.63 -14.74
N GLU A 35 17.38 -4.30 -14.67
CA GLU A 35 18.26 -3.40 -13.91
C GLU A 35 17.47 -2.71 -12.80
N LEU A 36 18.11 -2.41 -11.66
CA LEU A 36 17.51 -1.68 -10.54
C LEU A 36 18.11 -0.28 -10.45
N GLU A 37 17.27 0.74 -10.35
CA GLU A 37 17.63 2.12 -10.05
C GLU A 37 17.13 2.51 -8.68
N VAL A 38 18.06 2.80 -7.74
CA VAL A 38 17.70 3.27 -6.40
C VAL A 38 17.47 4.77 -6.42
N ILE A 39 16.27 5.20 -6.08
CA ILE A 39 15.83 6.59 -6.08
C ILE A 39 15.63 7.04 -4.63
N ARG A 40 16.37 8.08 -4.20
CA ARG A 40 16.19 8.69 -2.87
C ARG A 40 15.00 9.64 -2.91
N THR A 41 14.02 9.38 -2.06
CA THR A 41 12.82 10.24 -1.93
C THR A 41 12.99 11.28 -0.81
N VAL A 42 12.12 12.31 -0.79
CA VAL A 42 12.06 13.27 0.33
C VAL A 42 11.80 12.53 1.64
N GLY A 43 10.92 11.53 1.66
CA GLY A 43 10.63 10.73 2.84
C GLY A 43 11.85 9.94 3.35
N ASP A 44 12.77 9.52 2.46
CA ASP A 44 14.03 8.90 2.88
C ASP A 44 14.98 9.94 3.48
N ARG A 45 15.03 11.15 2.92
CA ARG A 45 15.87 12.27 3.43
C ARG A 45 15.40 12.81 4.77
N MET A 46 14.10 12.73 5.09
CA MET A 46 13.55 13.09 6.41
C MET A 46 14.13 12.24 7.56
N GLN A 47 14.78 11.10 7.25
CA GLN A 47 15.47 10.27 8.23
C GLN A 47 16.93 10.70 8.44
N ASP A 48 17.46 11.59 7.60
CA ASP A 48 18.83 12.10 7.72
C ASP A 48 18.89 13.17 8.83
N PRO A 49 19.90 13.15 9.72
CA PRO A 49 20.09 14.19 10.73
C PRO A 49 20.25 15.57 10.07
N GLY A 50 19.46 16.55 10.52
CA GLY A 50 19.55 17.93 10.05
C GLY A 50 18.76 18.25 8.77
N PHE A 51 18.02 17.31 8.20
CA PHE A 51 17.13 17.59 7.07
C PHE A 51 15.90 18.36 7.53
N SER A 52 15.69 19.56 6.98
CA SER A 52 14.48 20.36 7.20
C SER A 52 13.42 19.96 6.20
N THR A 53 12.21 19.63 6.69
CA THR A 53 11.07 19.33 5.82
C THR A 53 10.72 20.56 4.98
N PRO A 54 10.62 20.46 3.65
CA PRO A 54 10.19 21.57 2.81
C PRO A 54 8.82 22.11 3.24
N GLU A 55 8.64 23.44 3.18
CA GLU A 55 7.36 24.09 3.49
C GLU A 55 6.23 23.51 2.65
N GLY A 56 5.09 23.22 3.29
CA GLY A 56 3.89 22.66 2.64
C GLY A 56 3.86 21.14 2.52
N LEU A 57 4.92 20.42 2.91
CA LEU A 57 4.90 18.94 2.99
C LEU A 57 4.59 18.49 4.42
N SER A 58 3.43 17.84 4.59
CA SER A 58 3.14 17.15 5.85
C SER A 58 4.06 15.93 6.00
N PRO A 59 4.75 15.75 7.14
CA PRO A 59 5.56 14.55 7.40
C PRO A 59 4.77 13.24 7.31
N ASN A 60 3.45 13.32 7.36
CA ASN A 60 2.52 12.20 7.23
C ASN A 60 1.75 12.24 5.89
N GLY A 61 2.13 13.15 4.95
CA GLY A 61 1.45 13.33 3.67
C GLY A 61 1.60 12.11 2.76
N THR A 62 0.49 11.71 2.13
CA THR A 62 0.49 10.73 1.04
C THR A 62 1.40 11.26 -0.08
N GLY A 63 2.30 10.42 -0.57
CA GLY A 63 3.12 10.77 -1.75
C GLY A 63 4.56 11.20 -1.48
N ILE A 64 4.98 11.47 -0.23
CA ILE A 64 6.39 11.83 0.07
C ILE A 64 7.41 10.74 -0.28
N PHE A 65 6.95 9.53 -0.51
CA PHE A 65 7.78 8.38 -0.91
C PHE A 65 7.57 7.96 -2.37
N ILE A 66 6.68 8.64 -3.12
CA ILE A 66 6.21 8.21 -4.43
C ILE A 66 6.65 9.18 -5.51
N LYS A 67 6.63 10.49 -5.22
CA LYS A 67 6.79 11.57 -6.20
C LYS A 67 8.07 11.42 -7.05
N GLU A 68 9.22 11.24 -6.44
CA GLU A 68 10.49 11.16 -7.18
C GLU A 68 10.59 9.87 -8.02
N ILE A 69 9.91 8.79 -7.60
CA ILE A 69 9.81 7.56 -8.39
C ILE A 69 8.88 7.78 -9.58
N GLU A 70 7.73 8.44 -9.38
CA GLU A 70 6.82 8.80 -10.47
C GLU A 70 7.44 9.81 -11.43
N ASP A 71 8.22 10.78 -10.95
CA ASP A 71 8.97 11.70 -11.79
C ASP A 71 10.01 10.95 -12.65
N ALA A 72 10.70 9.96 -12.09
CA ALA A 72 11.62 9.10 -12.83
C ALA A 72 10.90 8.23 -13.87
N LEU A 73 9.71 7.72 -13.52
CA LEU A 73 8.86 6.94 -14.41
C LEU A 73 8.33 7.82 -15.57
N ALA A 74 7.83 9.03 -15.28
CA ALA A 74 7.36 9.99 -16.27
C ALA A 74 8.46 10.43 -17.22
N ALA A 75 9.68 10.66 -16.71
CA ALA A 75 10.85 11.02 -17.50
C ALA A 75 11.44 9.86 -18.32
N GLY A 76 10.91 8.63 -18.18
CA GLY A 76 11.42 7.45 -18.87
C GLY A 76 12.79 6.98 -18.39
N ARG A 77 13.27 7.41 -17.22
CA ARG A 77 14.51 6.89 -16.61
C ARG A 77 14.32 5.45 -16.14
N ILE A 78 13.14 5.14 -15.61
CA ILE A 78 12.70 3.80 -15.24
C ILE A 78 11.47 3.40 -16.06
N ASP A 79 11.21 2.10 -16.13
CA ASP A 79 10.09 1.51 -16.88
C ASP A 79 9.01 0.98 -15.94
N LEU A 80 9.41 0.62 -14.73
CA LEU A 80 8.58 0.01 -13.70
C LEU A 80 8.92 0.61 -12.34
N ALA A 81 7.90 0.99 -11.57
CA ALA A 81 8.01 1.31 -10.16
C ALA A 81 7.34 0.20 -9.32
N VAL A 82 8.02 -0.23 -8.25
CA VAL A 82 7.51 -1.25 -7.32
C VAL A 82 7.17 -0.59 -6.00
N HIS A 83 5.90 -0.71 -5.60
CA HIS A 83 5.37 -0.11 -4.37
C HIS A 83 4.68 -1.15 -3.48
N SER A 84 4.61 -0.87 -2.19
CA SER A 84 3.58 -1.47 -1.34
C SER A 84 2.24 -0.83 -1.70
N LEU A 85 1.24 -1.61 -2.11
CA LEU A 85 -0.01 -1.07 -2.65
C LEU A 85 -0.75 -0.16 -1.67
N LYS A 86 -0.71 -0.48 -0.36
CA LYS A 86 -1.36 0.31 0.69
C LYS A 86 -0.83 1.74 0.83
N ASP A 87 0.39 2.00 0.33
CA ASP A 87 1.05 3.30 0.42
C ASP A 87 0.73 4.19 -0.79
N LEU A 88 0.08 3.63 -1.84
CA LEU A 88 -0.37 4.36 -3.01
C LEU A 88 -1.74 5.02 -2.79
N PRO A 89 -1.96 6.24 -3.29
CA PRO A 89 -3.27 6.88 -3.26
C PRO A 89 -4.31 6.03 -4.01
N THR A 90 -5.60 6.15 -3.61
CA THR A 90 -6.69 5.43 -4.27
C THR A 90 -6.88 5.87 -5.71
N GLN A 91 -6.67 7.15 -5.99
CA GLN A 91 -6.63 7.70 -7.34
C GLN A 91 -5.18 7.80 -7.81
N ILE A 92 -4.86 7.11 -8.90
CA ILE A 92 -3.55 7.17 -9.55
C ILE A 92 -3.58 8.28 -10.60
N ASP A 93 -2.50 9.08 -10.69
CA ASP A 93 -2.34 10.07 -11.74
C ASP A 93 -2.49 9.42 -13.13
N LEU A 94 -3.27 10.04 -14.03
CA LEU A 94 -3.59 9.51 -15.35
C LEU A 94 -2.35 9.23 -16.23
N ARG A 95 -1.21 9.81 -15.89
CA ARG A 95 0.08 9.51 -16.55
C ARG A 95 0.55 8.09 -16.29
N PHE A 96 0.02 7.43 -15.26
CA PHE A 96 0.43 6.11 -14.79
C PHE A 96 -0.74 5.15 -14.68
N LYS A 97 -0.42 3.86 -14.64
CA LYS A 97 -1.36 2.79 -14.31
C LYS A 97 -0.68 1.69 -13.50
N LEU A 98 -1.47 0.93 -12.78
CA LEU A 98 -1.01 -0.33 -12.19
C LEU A 98 -1.11 -1.41 -13.27
N ALA A 99 0.04 -1.89 -13.75
CA ALA A 99 0.10 -2.91 -14.79
C ALA A 99 -0.14 -4.31 -14.24
N ALA A 100 0.27 -4.56 -13.00
CA ALA A 100 0.06 -5.84 -12.33
C ALA A 100 0.06 -5.69 -10.81
N ILE A 101 -0.68 -6.60 -10.17
CA ILE A 101 -0.68 -6.84 -8.72
C ILE A 101 -0.27 -8.31 -8.54
N PRO A 102 0.98 -8.61 -8.17
CA PRO A 102 1.44 -9.99 -7.92
C PRO A 102 0.72 -10.66 -6.75
N PRO A 103 0.91 -11.98 -6.55
CA PRO A 103 0.34 -12.69 -5.42
C PRO A 103 0.63 -11.99 -4.10
N ARG A 104 -0.41 -11.87 -3.26
CA ARG A 104 -0.39 -11.17 -1.98
C ARG A 104 0.35 -11.97 -0.91
N ALA A 105 1.17 -11.31 -0.11
CA ALA A 105 1.68 -11.84 1.14
C ALA A 105 0.64 -11.72 2.26
N ASP A 106 0.92 -12.25 3.46
CA ASP A 106 0.02 -12.15 4.62
C ASP A 106 -0.38 -10.68 4.88
N ALA A 107 -1.68 -10.41 4.76
CA ALA A 107 -2.24 -9.07 4.90
C ALA A 107 -2.38 -8.63 6.36
N ARG A 108 -2.28 -9.55 7.32
CA ARG A 108 -2.51 -9.29 8.73
C ARG A 108 -1.49 -8.34 9.35
N ASP A 109 -1.84 -7.83 10.50
CA ASP A 109 -0.90 -7.12 11.37
C ASP A 109 -0.27 -8.10 12.36
N ALA A 110 1.00 -7.84 12.69
CA ALA A 110 1.79 -8.58 13.65
C ALA A 110 1.98 -7.76 14.92
N PHE A 111 1.86 -8.41 16.06
CA PHE A 111 2.21 -7.92 17.36
C PHE A 111 3.61 -8.40 17.73
N VAL A 112 4.46 -7.48 18.13
CA VAL A 112 5.85 -7.71 18.56
C VAL A 112 5.98 -7.23 20.00
N CYS A 113 6.32 -8.11 20.91
CA CYS A 113 6.53 -7.81 22.32
C CYS A 113 7.63 -8.69 22.91
N GLU A 114 8.08 -8.41 24.12
CA GLU A 114 8.93 -9.32 24.88
C GLU A 114 8.11 -10.46 25.50
N ASP A 115 8.77 -11.53 25.94
CA ASP A 115 8.20 -12.65 26.69
C ASP A 115 7.07 -13.42 26.00
N HIS A 116 6.96 -13.34 24.67
CA HIS A 116 5.94 -14.05 23.87
C HIS A 116 4.49 -13.75 24.28
N TRP A 117 4.22 -12.56 24.80
CA TRP A 117 2.89 -12.14 25.19
C TRP A 117 2.02 -11.75 23.99
N GLY A 118 0.74 -12.05 24.06
CA GLY A 118 -0.25 -11.48 23.15
C GLY A 118 -0.77 -10.13 23.69
N LEU A 119 -1.53 -9.40 22.87
CA LEU A 119 -2.11 -8.11 23.22
C LEU A 119 -2.85 -8.15 24.58
N HIS A 120 -3.62 -9.21 24.83
CA HIS A 120 -4.42 -9.34 26.06
C HIS A 120 -3.60 -9.58 27.32
N MET A 121 -2.35 -9.95 27.18
CA MET A 121 -1.44 -10.22 28.31
C MET A 121 -0.61 -9.00 28.71
N LEU A 122 -0.62 -7.93 27.93
CA LEU A 122 0.06 -6.70 28.30
C LEU A 122 -0.47 -6.15 29.62
N PRO A 123 0.40 -5.61 30.50
CA PRO A 123 -0.02 -4.92 31.72
C PRO A 123 -0.88 -3.70 31.37
N SER A 124 -1.74 -3.28 32.32
CA SER A 124 -2.52 -2.07 32.16
C SER A 124 -1.62 -0.85 32.03
N GLY A 125 -1.95 0.05 31.11
CA GLY A 125 -1.16 1.24 30.80
C GLY A 125 0.10 0.99 29.96
N ALA A 126 0.29 -0.24 29.45
CA ALA A 126 1.42 -0.56 28.58
C ALA A 126 1.45 0.32 27.33
N THR A 127 2.65 0.56 26.81
CA THR A 127 2.90 1.42 25.65
C THR A 127 3.05 0.58 24.38
N ILE A 128 2.29 0.93 23.33
CA ILE A 128 2.35 0.28 22.03
C ILE A 128 2.83 1.30 20.98
N ALA A 129 3.90 0.95 20.25
CA ALA A 129 4.42 1.83 19.22
C ALA A 129 3.71 1.60 17.88
N THR A 130 3.00 2.62 17.42
CA THR A 130 2.45 2.72 16.07
C THR A 130 2.07 4.16 15.74
N THR A 131 2.25 4.57 14.47
CA THR A 131 1.79 5.86 13.94
C THR A 131 0.52 5.71 13.08
N SER A 132 -0.04 4.50 12.98
CA SER A 132 -1.22 4.23 12.16
C SER A 132 -2.50 4.51 12.95
N PRO A 133 -3.33 5.50 12.54
CA PRO A 133 -4.62 5.76 13.20
C PRO A 133 -5.53 4.53 13.21
N ARG A 134 -5.53 3.75 12.13
CA ARG A 134 -6.29 2.49 12.04
C ARG A 134 -5.90 1.51 13.16
N ARG A 135 -4.59 1.28 13.34
CA ARG A 135 -4.10 0.36 14.38
C ARG A 135 -4.41 0.89 15.76
N GLN A 136 -4.20 2.19 15.98
CA GLN A 136 -4.50 2.82 17.29
C GLN A 136 -5.97 2.64 17.66
N ALA A 137 -6.89 3.04 16.78
CA ALA A 137 -8.31 2.96 17.04
C ALA A 137 -8.79 1.51 17.27
N MET A 138 -8.37 0.56 16.40
CA MET A 138 -8.75 -0.84 16.54
C MET A 138 -8.17 -1.49 17.80
N ILE A 139 -6.95 -1.13 18.20
CA ILE A 139 -6.38 -1.61 19.46
C ILE A 139 -7.08 -1.00 20.67
N LEU A 140 -7.45 0.29 20.64
CA LEU A 140 -8.23 0.90 21.73
C LEU A 140 -9.59 0.21 21.91
N ALA A 141 -10.23 -0.20 20.83
CA ALA A 141 -11.48 -0.97 20.91
C ALA A 141 -11.31 -2.33 21.61
N LEU A 142 -10.11 -2.95 21.54
CA LEU A 142 -9.79 -4.21 22.22
C LEU A 142 -9.20 -4.01 23.61
N ARG A 143 -8.40 -2.96 23.82
CA ARG A 143 -7.64 -2.63 25.02
C ARG A 143 -7.62 -1.11 25.25
N PRO A 144 -8.69 -0.54 25.84
CA PRO A 144 -8.81 0.91 26.05
C PRO A 144 -7.80 1.47 27.08
N ASP A 145 -7.13 0.60 27.80
CA ASP A 145 -6.19 0.94 28.86
C ASP A 145 -4.73 1.13 28.38
N VAL A 146 -4.41 0.78 27.13
CA VAL A 146 -3.05 0.93 26.58
C VAL A 146 -2.79 2.38 26.12
N ARG A 147 -1.52 2.71 25.96
CA ARG A 147 -1.05 4.02 25.47
C ARG A 147 -0.27 3.85 24.18
N PHE A 148 -0.29 4.88 23.33
CA PHE A 148 0.49 4.85 22.09
C PHE A 148 1.67 5.79 22.17
N VAL A 149 2.80 5.32 21.59
CA VAL A 149 4.00 6.12 21.38
C VAL A 149 4.33 6.19 19.89
N GLU A 150 4.72 7.38 19.43
CA GLU A 150 5.19 7.51 18.05
C GLU A 150 6.57 6.87 17.90
N MET A 151 6.68 5.94 16.95
CA MET A 151 7.97 5.35 16.59
C MET A 151 8.13 5.38 15.07
N ARG A 152 9.00 6.26 14.59
CA ARG A 152 9.28 6.44 13.15
C ARG A 152 10.55 5.68 12.75
N GLY A 153 10.64 5.39 11.45
CA GLY A 153 11.75 4.68 10.83
C GLY A 153 11.25 3.48 10.01
N ASN A 154 12.18 2.81 9.34
CA ASN A 154 11.91 1.52 8.68
C ASN A 154 11.72 0.40 9.73
N ILE A 155 11.42 -0.81 9.28
CA ILE A 155 11.13 -1.96 10.16
C ILE A 155 12.31 -2.23 11.11
N ASP A 156 13.54 -2.34 10.59
CA ASP A 156 14.70 -2.63 11.42
C ASP A 156 14.96 -1.53 12.45
N THR A 157 14.79 -0.26 12.06
CA THR A 157 14.90 0.88 12.99
C THR A 157 13.86 0.78 14.12
N ARG A 158 12.62 0.41 13.80
CA ARG A 158 11.55 0.26 14.80
C ARG A 158 11.80 -0.93 15.72
N LEU A 159 12.21 -2.07 15.19
CA LEU A 159 12.57 -3.24 15.97
C LEU A 159 13.72 -2.94 16.92
N ARG A 160 14.77 -2.24 16.45
CA ARG A 160 15.87 -1.80 17.30
C ARG A 160 15.41 -0.87 18.42
N LYS A 161 14.62 0.17 18.12
CA LYS A 161 14.10 1.11 19.13
C LYS A 161 13.23 0.41 20.17
N TRP A 162 12.44 -0.58 19.73
CA TRP A 162 11.67 -1.40 20.64
C TRP A 162 12.57 -2.25 21.53
N SER A 163 13.58 -2.93 20.99
CA SER A 163 14.54 -3.71 21.80
C SER A 163 15.39 -2.84 22.74
N GLU A 164 15.48 -1.52 22.49
CA GLU A 164 16.07 -0.52 23.38
C GLU A 164 15.09 -0.04 24.47
N GLY A 165 13.87 -0.61 24.56
CA GLY A 165 12.88 -0.28 25.59
C GLY A 165 12.08 1.01 25.35
N GLN A 166 12.00 1.52 24.09
CA GLN A 166 11.24 2.74 23.81
C GLN A 166 9.71 2.50 23.79
N ALA A 167 9.25 1.25 23.79
CA ALA A 167 7.85 0.84 23.93
C ALA A 167 7.80 -0.60 24.42
N ASP A 168 6.71 -0.99 25.09
CA ASP A 168 6.48 -2.38 25.54
C ASP A 168 6.16 -3.31 24.36
N ALA A 169 5.53 -2.78 23.31
CA ALA A 169 5.18 -3.54 22.12
C ALA A 169 5.18 -2.69 20.85
N LEU A 170 5.22 -3.39 19.68
CA LEU A 170 5.07 -2.83 18.35
C LEU A 170 3.94 -3.48 17.57
N ILE A 171 3.30 -2.74 16.66
CA ILE A 171 2.42 -3.31 15.63
C ILE A 171 2.98 -3.01 14.24
N LEU A 172 3.31 -4.07 13.50
CA LEU A 172 3.85 -4.02 12.15
C LEU A 172 3.00 -4.88 11.19
N ALA A 173 3.12 -4.67 9.88
CA ALA A 173 2.48 -5.56 8.91
C ALA A 173 3.28 -6.87 8.81
N CYS A 174 2.60 -8.03 8.89
CA CYS A 174 3.21 -9.36 8.75
C CYS A 174 4.06 -9.45 7.48
N ALA A 175 3.51 -9.02 6.33
CA ALA A 175 4.22 -9.04 5.06
C ALA A 175 5.59 -8.33 5.10
N GLY A 176 5.74 -7.28 5.90
CA GLY A 176 7.01 -6.57 6.03
C GLY A 176 8.04 -7.39 6.82
N LEU A 177 7.63 -8.01 7.92
CA LEU A 177 8.48 -8.87 8.74
C LEU A 177 8.86 -10.15 8.00
N ASP A 178 7.89 -10.79 7.35
CA ASP A 178 8.11 -12.02 6.58
C ASP A 178 9.10 -11.79 5.42
N ARG A 179 8.97 -10.68 4.68
CA ARG A 179 9.87 -10.30 3.57
C ARG A 179 11.30 -10.03 4.03
N LEU A 180 11.48 -9.52 5.22
CA LEU A 180 12.80 -9.25 5.80
C LEU A 180 13.36 -10.42 6.60
N GLY A 181 12.64 -11.56 6.68
CA GLY A 181 13.06 -12.73 7.47
C GLY A 181 13.07 -12.46 8.97
N ARG A 182 12.16 -11.58 9.46
CA ARG A 182 12.01 -11.22 10.88
C ARG A 182 10.80 -11.90 11.53
N THR A 183 10.48 -13.10 11.09
CA THR A 183 9.33 -13.87 11.59
C THR A 183 9.48 -14.25 13.06
N GLU A 184 10.69 -14.39 13.55
CA GLU A 184 11.01 -14.65 14.97
C GLU A 184 10.56 -13.53 15.91
N SER A 185 10.41 -12.30 15.39
CA SER A 185 9.90 -11.17 16.16
C SER A 185 8.36 -11.13 16.25
N VAL A 186 7.66 -12.04 15.57
CA VAL A 186 6.18 -12.07 15.55
C VAL A 186 5.68 -12.94 16.68
N HIS A 187 5.03 -12.34 17.67
CA HIS A 187 4.47 -13.05 18.83
C HIS A 187 2.98 -13.37 18.63
N GLN A 188 2.24 -12.48 17.94
CA GLN A 188 0.86 -12.73 17.57
C GLN A 188 0.63 -12.17 16.16
N ARG A 189 -0.14 -12.90 15.34
CA ARG A 189 -0.75 -12.37 14.11
C ARG A 189 -2.22 -12.13 14.42
N PHE A 190 -2.65 -10.87 14.35
CA PHE A 190 -4.06 -10.54 14.60
C PHE A 190 -4.96 -11.20 13.55
N SER A 191 -6.12 -11.67 13.97
CA SER A 191 -7.17 -12.06 13.04
C SER A 191 -7.69 -10.84 12.25
N ILE A 192 -8.35 -11.10 11.13
CA ILE A 192 -8.94 -10.03 10.30
C ILE A 192 -10.05 -9.29 11.06
N ASP A 193 -10.76 -9.99 11.95
CA ASP A 193 -11.84 -9.41 12.75
C ASP A 193 -11.33 -8.59 13.95
N GLU A 194 -10.13 -8.91 14.49
CA GLU A 194 -9.50 -8.11 15.54
C GLU A 194 -8.90 -6.80 14.97
N LEU A 195 -8.07 -6.95 13.93
CA LEU A 195 -7.43 -5.83 13.23
C LEU A 195 -7.63 -5.98 11.72
N THR A 196 -8.74 -5.48 11.21
CA THR A 196 -8.97 -5.47 9.75
C THR A 196 -7.83 -4.71 9.04
N PRO A 197 -7.11 -5.36 8.11
CA PRO A 197 -5.93 -4.79 7.47
C PRO A 197 -6.20 -3.47 6.73
N ALA A 198 -5.15 -2.68 6.53
CA ALA A 198 -5.26 -1.54 5.63
C ALA A 198 -5.53 -2.04 4.19
N PRO A 199 -6.37 -1.32 3.39
CA PRO A 199 -6.63 -1.67 2.00
C PRO A 199 -5.35 -1.87 1.21
N GLY A 200 -5.18 -3.04 0.57
CA GLY A 200 -3.97 -3.40 -0.16
C GLY A 200 -2.77 -3.82 0.69
N GLN A 201 -2.91 -3.98 2.01
CA GLN A 201 -1.80 -4.44 2.85
C GLN A 201 -1.34 -5.84 2.42
N GLY A 202 -0.04 -6.06 2.32
CA GLY A 202 0.58 -7.31 1.85
C GLY A 202 0.75 -7.40 0.34
N ALA A 203 0.01 -6.63 -0.46
CA ALA A 203 0.12 -6.60 -1.91
C ALA A 203 1.23 -5.65 -2.40
N LEU A 204 1.89 -6.02 -3.51
CA LEU A 204 2.75 -5.13 -4.29
C LEU A 204 1.96 -4.51 -5.43
N ALA A 205 2.32 -3.29 -5.80
CA ALA A 205 1.80 -2.61 -6.98
C ALA A 205 2.92 -2.38 -7.99
N LEU A 206 2.72 -2.82 -9.21
CA LEU A 206 3.64 -2.65 -10.33
C LEU A 206 3.11 -1.52 -11.22
N GLN A 207 3.67 -0.31 -11.02
CA GLN A 207 3.22 0.91 -11.70
C GLN A 207 4.09 1.21 -12.92
N VAL A 208 3.43 1.54 -14.03
CA VAL A 208 4.05 1.89 -15.30
C VAL A 208 3.45 3.18 -15.88
N ARG A 209 4.11 3.77 -16.88
CA ARG A 209 3.49 4.87 -17.66
C ARG A 209 2.24 4.38 -18.37
N SER A 210 1.23 5.24 -18.49
CA SER A 210 0.07 4.99 -19.35
C SER A 210 0.47 5.14 -20.82
N LEU A 211 0.09 4.18 -21.68
CA LEU A 211 0.39 4.23 -23.11
C LEU A 211 -0.48 5.23 -23.89
N HIS A 212 -1.56 5.73 -23.25
CA HIS A 212 -2.58 6.55 -23.92
C HIS A 212 -2.41 8.06 -23.75
N ASN A 213 -1.44 8.54 -22.97
CA ASN A 213 -1.24 9.98 -22.72
C ASN A 213 -0.17 10.60 -23.63
N ASN A 214 -0.28 10.41 -24.94
CA ASN A 214 0.33 11.33 -25.90
C ASN A 214 -0.57 12.57 -26.10
N CYS A 215 -1.04 13.20 -25.01
CA CYS A 215 -1.57 14.56 -25.03
C CYS A 215 -0.39 15.54 -25.13
N HIS A 216 0.39 15.45 -26.18
CA HIS A 216 1.19 16.57 -26.63
C HIS A 216 0.31 17.42 -27.57
N PRO A 217 0.37 18.77 -27.47
CA PRO A 217 -0.25 19.63 -28.47
C PRO A 217 0.26 19.23 -29.86
N GLU A 218 -0.58 19.45 -30.90
CA GLU A 218 -0.32 19.03 -32.28
C GLU A 218 1.15 19.14 -32.69
N PRO A 219 1.73 18.08 -33.31
CA PRO A 219 3.14 18.07 -33.67
C PRO A 219 3.45 19.20 -34.64
N LYS A 220 4.35 20.11 -34.24
CA LYS A 220 4.88 21.11 -35.16
C LYS A 220 5.70 20.37 -36.23
N ALA A 221 5.75 20.89 -37.45
CA ALA A 221 6.38 20.28 -38.64
C ALA A 221 7.83 19.74 -38.43
N LYS A 222 8.53 20.13 -37.36
CA LYS A 222 9.84 19.59 -36.98
C LYS A 222 9.78 18.17 -36.35
N ASP A 223 8.60 17.71 -35.91
CA ASP A 223 8.42 16.43 -35.21
C ASP A 223 8.24 15.24 -36.18
N LEU A 224 8.06 15.48 -37.46
CA LEU A 224 7.89 14.42 -38.49
C LEU A 224 9.18 13.57 -38.69
N LEU A 225 10.36 14.13 -38.39
CA LEU A 225 11.63 13.37 -38.43
C LEU A 225 11.82 12.42 -37.22
N LEU A 226 10.98 12.56 -36.17
CA LEU A 226 11.00 11.73 -34.95
C LEU A 226 9.88 10.66 -34.94
N ALA A 227 9.10 10.50 -36.00
CA ALA A 227 8.01 9.54 -36.07
C ALA A 227 8.50 8.09 -35.87
N GLY A 228 9.60 7.71 -36.48
CA GLY A 228 10.19 6.38 -36.33
C GLY A 228 10.63 6.07 -34.88
N THR A 229 11.17 7.05 -34.18
CA THR A 229 11.60 6.87 -32.76
C THR A 229 10.43 6.78 -31.80
N ARG A 230 9.27 7.38 -32.13
CA ARG A 230 8.02 7.27 -31.33
C ARG A 230 7.42 5.87 -31.45
N ASP A 231 7.39 5.30 -32.64
CA ASP A 231 6.89 3.94 -32.87
C ASP A 231 7.75 2.89 -32.14
N GLU A 232 9.07 3.02 -32.17
CA GLU A 232 9.98 2.14 -31.45
C GLU A 232 9.80 2.23 -29.93
N ALA A 233 9.64 3.43 -29.38
CA ALA A 233 9.38 3.64 -27.95
C ALA A 233 8.04 3.02 -27.53
N HIS A 234 7.01 3.18 -28.34
CA HIS A 234 5.68 2.60 -28.07
C HIS A 234 5.71 1.08 -28.11
N ILE A 235 6.40 0.48 -29.11
CA ILE A 235 6.59 -0.98 -29.22
C ILE A 235 7.34 -1.50 -28.00
N ARG A 236 8.41 -0.80 -27.59
CA ARG A 236 9.19 -1.15 -26.38
C ARG A 236 8.34 -1.13 -25.12
N ASP A 237 7.60 -0.04 -24.88
CA ASP A 237 6.75 0.10 -23.70
C ASP A 237 5.62 -0.94 -23.68
N THR A 238 5.03 -1.25 -24.84
CA THR A 238 4.02 -2.30 -24.98
C THR A 238 4.59 -3.68 -24.60
N ALA A 239 5.78 -4.03 -25.06
CA ALA A 239 6.46 -5.29 -24.72
C ALA A 239 6.77 -5.37 -23.22
N ILE A 240 7.24 -4.28 -22.61
CA ILE A 240 7.50 -4.18 -21.17
C ILE A 240 6.21 -4.35 -20.37
N HIS A 241 5.11 -3.68 -20.78
CA HIS A 241 3.82 -3.82 -20.11
C HIS A 241 3.29 -5.24 -20.15
N ALA A 242 3.43 -5.94 -21.29
CA ALA A 242 3.05 -7.34 -21.42
C ALA A 242 3.87 -8.25 -20.48
N ALA A 243 5.18 -8.03 -20.38
CA ALA A 243 6.06 -8.75 -19.47
C ALA A 243 5.65 -8.54 -18.00
N ILE A 244 5.37 -7.29 -17.60
CA ILE A 244 4.95 -6.95 -16.25
C ILE A 244 3.55 -7.55 -15.96
N ARG A 245 2.61 -7.48 -16.93
CA ARG A 245 1.26 -8.06 -16.78
C ARG A 245 1.29 -9.57 -16.56
N ALA A 246 2.29 -10.28 -17.04
CA ALA A 246 2.46 -11.71 -16.77
C ALA A 246 2.68 -12.05 -15.28
N LEU A 247 3.07 -11.07 -14.46
CA LEU A 247 3.20 -11.23 -12.99
C LEU A 247 1.88 -11.00 -12.25
N ASN A 248 0.79 -10.65 -12.93
CA ASN A 248 -0.47 -10.32 -12.29
C ASN A 248 -1.15 -11.54 -11.69
N CYS A 249 -1.69 -11.37 -10.50
CA CYS A 249 -2.56 -12.34 -9.84
C CYS A 249 -4.00 -11.80 -9.83
N ALA A 250 -4.88 -12.39 -10.62
CA ALA A 250 -6.25 -11.93 -10.80
C ALA A 250 -7.03 -11.86 -9.47
N SER A 251 -6.85 -12.85 -8.58
CA SER A 251 -7.52 -12.87 -7.29
C SER A 251 -7.02 -11.75 -6.36
N THR A 252 -5.71 -11.48 -6.36
CA THR A 252 -5.14 -10.35 -5.59
C THR A 252 -5.57 -9.00 -6.18
N GLU A 253 -5.56 -8.86 -7.50
CA GLU A 253 -6.02 -7.65 -8.20
C GLU A 253 -7.47 -7.36 -7.84
N TYR A 254 -8.37 -8.34 -7.96
CA TYR A 254 -9.77 -8.22 -7.58
C TYR A 254 -9.94 -7.79 -6.11
N ALA A 255 -9.31 -8.54 -5.20
CA ALA A 255 -9.44 -8.29 -3.77
C ALA A 255 -9.01 -6.86 -3.41
N THR A 256 -7.85 -6.43 -3.91
CA THR A 256 -7.33 -5.10 -3.60
C THR A 256 -8.09 -3.97 -4.29
N GLN A 257 -8.71 -4.21 -5.44
CA GLN A 257 -9.63 -3.26 -6.08
C GLN A 257 -10.89 -3.06 -5.22
N ALA A 258 -11.50 -4.13 -4.70
CA ALA A 258 -12.66 -4.04 -3.83
C ALA A 258 -12.33 -3.28 -2.52
N GLU A 259 -11.20 -3.59 -1.88
CA GLU A 259 -10.73 -2.91 -0.69
C GLU A 259 -10.49 -1.40 -0.91
N ARG A 260 -9.83 -1.04 -2.01
CA ARG A 260 -9.55 0.35 -2.38
C ARG A 260 -10.82 1.11 -2.76
N ALA A 261 -11.83 0.42 -3.33
CA ALA A 261 -13.12 1.01 -3.62
C ALA A 261 -13.86 1.43 -2.34
N VAL A 262 -13.78 0.64 -1.26
CA VAL A 262 -14.31 1.04 0.06
C VAL A 262 -13.65 2.34 0.55
N LEU A 263 -12.30 2.38 0.54
CA LEU A 263 -11.55 3.55 1.00
C LEU A 263 -11.86 4.79 0.17
N HIS A 264 -11.98 4.63 -1.14
CA HIS A 264 -12.30 5.72 -2.07
C HIS A 264 -13.71 6.27 -1.82
N ALA A 265 -14.71 5.40 -1.66
CA ALA A 265 -16.10 5.80 -1.47
C ALA A 265 -16.36 6.52 -0.12
N ILE A 266 -15.57 6.20 0.92
CA ILE A 266 -15.64 6.90 2.21
C ILE A 266 -14.92 8.27 2.15
N GLY A 267 -14.25 8.58 1.02
CA GLY A 267 -13.57 9.88 0.82
C GLY A 267 -12.22 9.97 1.51
N GLY A 268 -11.61 8.83 1.87
CA GLY A 268 -10.44 8.81 2.71
C GLY A 268 -9.12 8.48 2.01
N GLY A 269 -8.05 9.00 2.62
CA GLY A 269 -6.67 8.58 2.38
C GLY A 269 -6.19 7.58 3.44
N CYS A 270 -4.90 7.24 3.40
CA CYS A 270 -4.26 6.26 4.30
C CYS A 270 -4.25 6.66 5.80
N GLN A 271 -4.80 7.83 6.17
CA GLN A 271 -4.82 8.39 7.53
C GLN A 271 -6.11 8.06 8.31
N LEU A 272 -7.06 7.38 7.69
CA LEU A 272 -8.32 7.05 8.36
C LEU A 272 -8.19 5.78 9.21
N PRO A 273 -8.91 5.69 10.34
CA PRO A 273 -9.07 4.47 11.11
C PRO A 273 -10.03 3.48 10.42
N LEU A 274 -9.73 3.15 9.16
CA LEU A 274 -10.46 2.24 8.29
C LEU A 274 -9.58 1.07 7.86
N GLY A 275 -10.09 -0.15 8.03
CA GLY A 275 -9.56 -1.37 7.46
C GLY A 275 -10.51 -1.94 6.40
N ALA A 276 -9.96 -2.59 5.38
CA ALA A 276 -10.72 -3.40 4.44
C ALA A 276 -9.87 -4.56 3.93
N TYR A 277 -10.46 -5.75 3.90
CA TYR A 277 -9.81 -6.98 3.45
C TYR A 277 -10.78 -7.86 2.68
N CYS A 278 -10.42 -8.20 1.46
CA CYS A 278 -11.19 -9.09 0.60
C CYS A 278 -10.45 -10.41 0.35
N HIS A 279 -11.19 -11.50 0.37
CA HIS A 279 -10.71 -12.81 -0.05
C HIS A 279 -11.83 -13.58 -0.75
N THR A 280 -11.47 -14.65 -1.45
CA THR A 280 -12.42 -15.52 -2.14
C THR A 280 -12.33 -16.92 -1.57
N THR A 281 -13.46 -17.51 -1.24
CA THR A 281 -13.58 -18.90 -0.78
C THR A 281 -14.84 -19.49 -1.42
N ASP A 282 -14.73 -20.69 -1.95
CA ASP A 282 -15.88 -21.46 -2.50
C ASP A 282 -16.78 -20.64 -3.45
N ASP A 283 -16.19 -20.03 -4.47
CA ASP A 283 -16.88 -19.18 -5.46
C ASP A 283 -17.62 -17.95 -4.89
N THR A 284 -17.23 -17.52 -3.68
CA THR A 284 -17.78 -16.35 -3.01
C THR A 284 -16.67 -15.38 -2.63
N HIS A 285 -16.86 -14.11 -2.95
CA HIS A 285 -16.03 -13.02 -2.47
C HIS A 285 -16.55 -12.55 -1.11
N HIS A 286 -15.65 -12.46 -0.13
CA HIS A 286 -15.92 -11.94 1.20
C HIS A 286 -15.13 -10.65 1.40
N LEU A 287 -15.81 -9.54 1.65
CA LEU A 287 -15.18 -8.26 1.94
C LEU A 287 -15.51 -7.84 3.37
N HIS A 288 -14.49 -7.87 4.24
CA HIS A 288 -14.51 -7.33 5.59
C HIS A 288 -14.14 -5.85 5.53
N ALA A 289 -14.89 -5.00 6.20
CA ALA A 289 -14.52 -3.61 6.37
C ALA A 289 -14.89 -3.12 7.77
N MET A 290 -13.97 -2.38 8.37
CA MET A 290 -14.12 -1.88 9.75
C MET A 290 -13.69 -0.42 9.81
N VAL A 291 -14.54 0.40 10.39
CA VAL A 291 -14.26 1.78 10.79
C VAL A 291 -14.40 1.86 12.31
N VAL A 292 -13.44 2.49 12.96
CA VAL A 292 -13.42 2.67 14.41
C VAL A 292 -13.23 4.15 14.71
N SER A 293 -13.97 4.68 15.70
CA SER A 293 -13.72 6.05 16.17
C SER A 293 -12.29 6.18 16.72
N PRO A 294 -11.65 7.37 16.63
CA PRO A 294 -10.26 7.55 17.05
C PRO A 294 -9.96 7.13 18.50
N ASP A 295 -10.96 7.20 19.38
CA ASP A 295 -10.90 6.78 20.79
C ASP A 295 -11.14 5.28 21.00
N GLY A 296 -11.56 4.55 19.97
CA GLY A 296 -11.86 3.12 20.03
C GLY A 296 -13.22 2.77 20.59
N GLU A 297 -14.06 3.75 20.99
CA GLU A 297 -15.32 3.48 21.68
C GLU A 297 -16.43 2.98 20.75
N GLN A 298 -16.42 3.38 19.50
CA GLN A 298 -17.45 3.03 18.52
C GLN A 298 -16.85 2.32 17.32
N VAL A 299 -17.51 1.23 16.90
CA VAL A 299 -17.06 0.36 15.82
C VAL A 299 -18.19 0.13 14.82
N ALA A 300 -17.95 0.43 13.55
CA ALA A 300 -18.79 0.00 12.44
C ALA A 300 -18.05 -1.12 11.68
N HIS A 301 -18.54 -2.34 11.78
CA HIS A 301 -17.96 -3.52 11.12
C HIS A 301 -18.99 -4.17 10.19
N ILE A 302 -18.57 -4.44 8.95
CA ILE A 302 -19.36 -5.10 7.90
C ILE A 302 -18.56 -6.26 7.34
N VAL A 303 -19.24 -7.39 7.16
CA VAL A 303 -18.78 -8.47 6.27
C VAL A 303 -19.86 -8.64 5.19
N HIS A 304 -19.49 -8.42 3.95
CA HIS A 304 -20.40 -8.60 2.82
C HIS A 304 -19.88 -9.66 1.86
N CYS A 305 -20.79 -10.55 1.45
CA CYS A 305 -20.47 -11.67 0.59
C CYS A 305 -21.18 -11.53 -0.76
N THR A 306 -20.48 -11.81 -1.86
CA THR A 306 -21.06 -11.82 -3.21
C THR A 306 -20.51 -12.99 -4.02
N PRO A 307 -21.29 -13.53 -4.97
CA PRO A 307 -20.78 -14.55 -5.89
C PRO A 307 -19.59 -14.05 -6.71
N VAL A 308 -18.70 -14.95 -7.09
CA VAL A 308 -17.66 -14.69 -8.10
C VAL A 308 -18.32 -14.20 -9.40
N GLY A 309 -17.72 -13.18 -10.02
CA GLY A 309 -18.26 -12.47 -11.18
C GLY A 309 -18.88 -11.12 -10.85
N THR A 310 -19.15 -10.81 -9.58
CA THR A 310 -19.50 -9.44 -9.15
C THR A 310 -18.30 -8.51 -9.39
N PRO A 311 -18.43 -7.34 -10.03
CA PRO A 311 -17.33 -6.39 -10.17
C PRO A 311 -16.77 -5.94 -8.81
N ALA A 312 -15.46 -5.85 -8.69
CA ALA A 312 -14.80 -5.49 -7.42
C ALA A 312 -15.22 -4.10 -6.91
N THR A 313 -15.41 -3.15 -7.82
CA THR A 313 -15.88 -1.79 -7.51
C THR A 313 -17.28 -1.79 -6.92
N ASP A 314 -18.18 -2.65 -7.45
CA ASP A 314 -19.57 -2.74 -6.99
C ASP A 314 -19.64 -3.36 -5.59
N LEU A 315 -18.81 -4.38 -5.34
CA LEU A 315 -18.67 -4.96 -4.00
C LEU A 315 -18.16 -3.91 -3.01
N GLY A 316 -17.11 -3.17 -3.38
CA GLY A 316 -16.55 -2.11 -2.53
C GLY A 316 -17.55 -0.98 -2.26
N ALA A 317 -18.29 -0.54 -3.27
CA ALA A 317 -19.32 0.49 -3.13
C ALA A 317 -20.44 0.07 -2.17
N LYS A 318 -20.96 -1.15 -2.32
CA LYS A 318 -22.01 -1.70 -1.42
C LYS A 318 -21.54 -1.77 0.03
N VAL A 319 -20.29 -2.16 0.27
CA VAL A 319 -19.73 -2.22 1.62
C VAL A 319 -19.55 -0.81 2.19
N ALA A 320 -19.11 0.15 1.38
CA ALA A 320 -19.00 1.55 1.81
C ALA A 320 -20.36 2.15 2.16
N GLU A 321 -21.40 1.93 1.33
CA GLU A 321 -22.78 2.34 1.61
C GLU A 321 -23.28 1.75 2.94
N ALA A 322 -23.02 0.46 3.18
CA ALA A 322 -23.43 -0.21 4.43
C ALA A 322 -22.66 0.34 5.65
N LEU A 323 -21.38 0.70 5.51
CA LEU A 323 -20.60 1.36 6.57
C LEU A 323 -21.14 2.77 6.86
N ILE A 324 -21.43 3.56 5.80
CA ILE A 324 -22.01 4.90 5.94
C ILE A 324 -23.37 4.82 6.64
N ALA A 325 -24.22 3.88 6.27
CA ALA A 325 -25.51 3.65 6.94
C ALA A 325 -25.37 3.25 8.43
N ARG A 326 -24.18 2.78 8.86
CA ARG A 326 -23.84 2.51 10.27
C ARG A 326 -23.09 3.67 10.95
N GLY A 327 -23.08 4.84 10.35
CA GLY A 327 -22.47 6.03 10.94
C GLY A 327 -20.96 6.16 10.73
N ALA A 328 -20.38 5.49 9.70
CA ALA A 328 -18.94 5.52 9.51
C ALA A 328 -18.39 6.94 9.25
N LEU A 329 -19.14 7.84 8.62
CA LEU A 329 -18.69 9.21 8.37
C LEU A 329 -18.64 10.01 9.67
N GLU A 330 -19.62 9.85 10.55
CA GLU A 330 -19.67 10.47 11.87
C GLU A 330 -18.51 9.97 12.74
N LEU A 331 -18.23 8.65 12.74
CA LEU A 331 -17.10 8.06 13.48
C LEU A 331 -15.74 8.63 13.01
N LEU A 332 -15.64 8.98 11.75
CA LEU A 332 -14.44 9.54 11.16
C LEU A 332 -14.36 11.08 11.22
N ASN A 333 -15.39 11.75 11.73
CA ASN A 333 -15.54 13.22 11.68
C ASN A 333 -15.43 13.77 10.24
N ILE A 334 -15.90 13.02 9.25
CA ILE A 334 -15.95 13.42 7.84
C ILE A 334 -17.33 13.99 7.53
N GLN A 335 -17.39 15.21 6.99
CA GLN A 335 -18.64 15.73 6.46
C GLN A 335 -19.02 14.94 5.19
N PRO A 336 -20.31 14.56 5.01
CA PRO A 336 -20.76 13.94 3.78
C PRO A 336 -20.37 14.85 2.59
N LEU A 337 -19.81 14.25 1.53
CA LEU A 337 -19.69 14.96 0.26
C LEU A 337 -21.11 15.33 -0.19
N GLU A 338 -21.44 16.62 -0.19
CA GLU A 338 -22.69 17.09 -0.79
C GLU A 338 -22.72 16.56 -2.23
N ALA A 339 -23.80 15.83 -2.56
CA ALA A 339 -24.00 15.29 -3.89
C ALA A 339 -24.03 16.46 -4.89
N LEU A 340 -22.97 16.57 -5.70
CA LEU A 340 -22.88 17.47 -6.86
C LEU A 340 -23.66 16.88 -8.03
#